data_b9302297865ac682d925187e28b13d2c
#
_entry.id   b9302297865ac682d925187e28b13d2c
#
_cell.length_a   1.000
_cell.length_b   1.000
_cell.length_c   1.000
_cell.angle_alpha   90.00
_cell.angle_beta   90.00
_cell.angle_gamma   90.00
#
_symmetry.space_group_name_H-M   'P 1'
#
loop_
_entity.id
_entity.type
_entity.pdbx_description
1 polymer ?
#
loop_
_entity_poly.entity_id
_entity_poly.type
_entity_poly.pdbx_seq_one_letter_code
_entity_poly.pdbx_strand_id
1 'polypeptide(L)'
;MVTIVNEPFQVRPADLVGCRYRLRQRLAHPEVGPTPAGQSRQAQLAAARALVFAALPVKRAVGDGRGKAFVRVDLAPADTPEELALRDGQTREALRRGAHLITRAVLSGEIDGVRVVCEIDVLVRTDAGYMPVIVSNHRVARKDPASLALMVPTGRLGLGAPLEVQAKPRHHTIDGYTLAMVHLLLGEKASGRGGVIGQDRERAYVGELARFIPPLKRALETPIPPEPRRLKQCATCRFWPLCGEKLEEMDDISLVFSGGRGDQWRERGIDTVGQLIDADVGDASRIAQAWREGVPVLKRRGPVHVPRADVEIDVDMEAYLDQGAYLWGAFDGEVYHPFVIWEEVGGEAEERNFTEFWRWLMARRDAAHAEGKTFAAYCYAAGGENHWLKSSAKRFDTVALAEVQAFIASDEWVDVFAHVRQHLVGTDGLGLKVLGPVVGFTWEDDDVDGEASVALRRQARRDDQAGAEARATLLQYNEDDCRATRAVREFLDAGAPGLPLL
;
A
#
# COMPACT_ATOMS: atom_id res chain seq x y z
N MET A 1 -11.83 21.69 -25.97
CA MET A 1 -10.39 21.87 -26.25
C MET A 1 -9.84 22.83 -25.20
N VAL A 2 -9.46 22.33 -24.01
CA VAL A 2 -8.84 23.18 -22.99
C VAL A 2 -7.37 23.32 -23.41
N THR A 3 -7.07 24.45 -24.00
CA THR A 3 -5.69 24.87 -24.25
C THR A 3 -5.03 24.99 -22.89
N ILE A 4 -4.14 24.04 -22.54
CA ILE A 4 -3.28 24.18 -21.37
C ILE A 4 -2.42 25.40 -21.67
N VAL A 5 -2.83 26.48 -21.01
CA VAL A 5 -2.22 27.80 -21.10
C VAL A 5 -0.71 27.68 -20.89
N ASN A 6 0.03 28.50 -21.60
CA ASN A 6 1.47 28.68 -21.70
C ASN A 6 2.18 29.01 -20.37
N GLU A 7 1.69 28.56 -19.21
CA GLU A 7 2.47 28.65 -17.99
C GLU A 7 3.35 27.40 -17.83
N PRO A 8 4.64 27.60 -17.63
CA PRO A 8 5.59 26.51 -17.52
C PRO A 8 5.36 25.72 -16.22
N PHE A 9 4.62 24.62 -16.31
CA PHE A 9 4.40 23.74 -15.17
C PHE A 9 5.68 22.98 -14.77
N GLN A 10 5.77 22.65 -13.50
CA GLN A 10 6.86 21.85 -12.95
C GLN A 10 6.37 20.44 -12.61
N VAL A 11 7.12 19.44 -13.08
CA VAL A 11 6.87 18.02 -12.78
C VAL A 11 7.44 17.68 -11.40
N ARG A 12 6.64 16.97 -10.60
CA ARG A 12 7.05 16.42 -9.30
C ARG A 12 7.34 14.94 -9.42
N PRO A 13 8.19 14.34 -8.57
CA PRO A 13 8.43 12.88 -8.59
C PRO A 13 7.14 12.05 -8.55
N ALA A 14 6.13 12.50 -7.78
CA ALA A 14 4.83 11.83 -7.69
C ALA A 14 4.04 11.80 -9.00
N ASP A 15 4.26 12.75 -9.91
CA ASP A 15 3.60 12.80 -11.21
C ASP A 15 4.14 11.74 -12.19
N LEU A 16 5.30 11.15 -11.88
CA LEU A 16 6.00 10.18 -12.71
C LEU A 16 5.68 8.72 -12.35
N VAL A 17 4.96 8.48 -11.26
CA VAL A 17 4.64 7.14 -10.77
C VAL A 17 3.14 6.89 -10.82
N GLY A 18 2.73 5.75 -11.36
CA GLY A 18 1.33 5.36 -11.50
C GLY A 18 0.61 6.12 -12.62
N CYS A 19 -0.50 6.81 -12.32
CA CYS A 19 -1.30 7.51 -13.32
C CYS A 19 -0.62 8.80 -13.80
N ARG A 20 -0.17 8.80 -15.05
CA ARG A 20 0.44 9.99 -15.69
C ARG A 20 -0.58 11.10 -16.00
N TYR A 21 -1.83 10.75 -16.26
CA TYR A 21 -2.92 11.72 -16.48
C TYR A 21 -3.20 12.57 -15.24
N ARG A 22 -2.82 12.08 -14.03
CA ARG A 22 -2.97 12.83 -12.77
C ARG A 22 -2.25 14.17 -12.77
N LEU A 23 -1.12 14.33 -13.50
CA LEU A 23 -0.46 15.63 -13.65
C LEU A 23 -1.38 16.63 -14.33
N ARG A 24 -2.06 16.22 -15.41
CA ARG A 24 -3.01 17.05 -16.14
C ARG A 24 -4.17 17.48 -15.24
N GLN A 25 -4.72 16.55 -14.46
CA GLN A 25 -5.78 16.84 -13.50
C GLN A 25 -5.32 17.78 -12.37
N ARG A 26 -4.11 17.60 -11.86
CA ARG A 26 -3.54 18.49 -10.84
C ARG A 26 -3.38 19.93 -11.31
N LEU A 27 -3.06 20.12 -12.59
CA LEU A 27 -2.91 21.45 -13.19
C LEU A 27 -4.26 22.08 -13.53
N ALA A 28 -5.22 21.28 -13.99
CA ALA A 28 -6.54 21.76 -14.38
C ALA A 28 -7.48 21.98 -13.17
N HIS A 29 -7.28 21.22 -12.10
CA HIS A 29 -8.15 21.18 -10.91
C HIS A 29 -7.32 21.29 -9.63
N PRO A 30 -6.64 22.44 -9.39
CA PRO A 30 -5.84 22.65 -8.18
C PRO A 30 -6.68 22.67 -6.89
N GLU A 31 -7.98 22.98 -7.01
CA GLU A 31 -8.95 23.02 -5.92
C GLU A 31 -9.30 21.65 -5.36
N VAL A 32 -9.12 20.56 -6.12
CA VAL A 32 -9.44 19.21 -5.67
C VAL A 32 -8.46 18.75 -4.61
N GLY A 33 -8.90 18.76 -3.35
CA GLY A 33 -8.12 18.34 -2.19
C GLY A 33 -7.89 16.83 -2.13
N PRO A 34 -7.04 16.36 -1.21
CA PRO A 34 -6.84 14.93 -0.98
C PRO A 34 -8.11 14.27 -0.41
N THR A 35 -8.30 12.99 -0.70
CA THR A 35 -9.35 12.17 -0.07
C THR A 35 -9.12 12.06 1.45
N PRO A 36 -10.12 11.70 2.27
CA PRO A 36 -9.95 11.48 3.72
C PRO A 36 -8.77 10.55 4.04
N ALA A 37 -8.65 9.44 3.32
CA ALA A 37 -7.54 8.51 3.40
C ALA A 37 -6.20 9.17 3.00
N GLY A 38 -6.20 10.01 1.97
CA GLY A 38 -5.04 10.80 1.57
C GLY A 38 -4.61 11.81 2.63
N GLN A 39 -5.56 12.47 3.29
CA GLN A 39 -5.30 13.39 4.41
C GLN A 39 -4.70 12.65 5.61
N SER A 40 -5.24 11.48 5.95
CA SER A 40 -4.70 10.64 7.03
C SER A 40 -3.25 10.23 6.75
N ARG A 41 -2.94 9.79 5.52
CA ARG A 41 -1.56 9.46 5.11
C ARG A 41 -0.62 10.66 5.19
N GLN A 42 -1.06 11.85 4.78
CA GLN A 42 -0.28 13.08 4.87
C GLN A 42 -0.01 13.47 6.33
N ALA A 43 -1.01 13.40 7.21
CA ALA A 43 -0.87 13.67 8.63
C ALA A 43 0.12 12.70 9.30
N GLN A 44 0.05 11.41 8.96
CA GLN A 44 0.99 10.40 9.45
C GLN A 44 2.43 10.68 9.00
N LEU A 45 2.61 11.08 7.74
CA LEU A 45 3.94 11.42 7.22
C LEU A 45 4.48 12.70 7.86
N ALA A 46 3.62 13.68 8.09
CA ALA A 46 4.00 14.91 8.80
C ALA A 46 4.46 14.63 10.24
N ALA A 47 3.72 13.78 10.97
CA ALA A 47 4.10 13.32 12.31
C ALA A 47 5.45 12.56 12.30
N ALA A 48 5.63 11.67 11.32
CA ALA A 48 6.88 10.94 11.13
C ALA A 48 8.07 11.86 10.86
N ARG A 49 7.89 12.87 10.01
CA ARG A 49 8.90 13.92 9.74
C ARG A 49 9.25 14.69 10.99
N ALA A 50 8.26 15.08 11.80
CA ALA A 50 8.49 15.80 13.05
C ALA A 50 9.38 15.00 14.02
N LEU A 51 9.11 13.71 14.20
CA LEU A 51 9.93 12.80 15.01
C LEU A 51 11.37 12.69 14.49
N VAL A 52 11.53 12.50 13.19
CA VAL A 52 12.86 12.43 12.57
C VAL A 52 13.60 13.74 12.73
N PHE A 53 12.97 14.89 12.46
CA PHE A 53 13.63 16.21 12.59
C PHE A 53 14.04 16.52 14.02
N ALA A 54 13.27 16.08 15.01
CA ALA A 54 13.64 16.19 16.42
C ALA A 54 14.85 15.32 16.79
N ALA A 55 15.00 14.14 16.16
CA ALA A 55 16.12 13.24 16.39
C ALA A 55 17.41 13.62 15.65
N LEU A 56 17.34 14.50 14.63
CA LEU A 56 18.52 14.93 13.88
C LEU A 56 19.52 15.71 14.73
N PRO A 57 20.84 15.59 14.47
CA PRO A 57 21.86 16.34 15.19
C PRO A 57 21.65 17.86 15.08
N VAL A 58 21.82 18.57 16.19
CA VAL A 58 21.82 20.05 16.23
C VAL A 58 23.23 20.62 16.40
N LYS A 59 24.14 19.83 16.99
CA LYS A 59 25.55 20.18 17.21
C LYS A 59 26.38 18.88 17.24
N ARG A 60 27.72 19.02 17.10
CA ARG A 60 28.62 17.89 17.31
C ARG A 60 28.70 17.52 18.77
N ALA A 61 28.86 16.23 19.05
CA ALA A 61 29.23 15.76 20.37
C ALA A 61 30.63 16.28 20.74
N VAL A 62 30.85 16.55 22.02
CA VAL A 62 32.16 16.93 22.52
C VAL A 62 33.12 15.76 22.36
N GLY A 63 34.22 15.92 21.62
CA GLY A 63 35.27 14.92 21.50
C GLY A 63 35.55 14.36 20.10
N ASP A 64 34.79 14.72 19.06
CA ASP A 64 35.04 14.23 17.69
C ASP A 64 36.17 14.95 16.91
N GLY A 65 36.97 15.77 17.60
CA GLY A 65 38.27 16.29 17.16
C GLY A 65 38.31 17.21 15.92
N ARG A 66 37.21 17.43 15.24
CA ARG A 66 37.12 18.29 14.05
C ARG A 66 36.55 19.63 14.43
N GLY A 67 37.40 20.61 14.70
CA GLY A 67 37.09 21.95 15.23
C GLY A 67 36.19 22.87 14.39
N LYS A 68 35.39 22.36 13.45
CA LYS A 68 34.42 23.16 12.67
C LYS A 68 33.03 23.05 13.27
N ALA A 69 32.34 24.19 13.42
CA ALA A 69 30.98 24.26 13.92
C ALA A 69 30.05 23.43 13.01
N PHE A 70 29.21 22.59 13.63
CA PHE A 70 28.13 21.87 12.90
C PHE A 70 27.00 22.86 12.62
N VAL A 71 26.62 22.98 11.34
CA VAL A 71 25.59 23.93 10.89
C VAL A 71 24.39 23.12 10.40
N ARG A 72 23.26 23.29 11.06
CA ARG A 72 21.95 22.81 10.64
C ARG A 72 21.07 24.01 10.27
N VAL A 73 20.37 23.88 9.14
CA VAL A 73 19.40 24.88 8.63
C VAL A 73 18.05 24.19 8.54
N ASP A 74 17.08 24.66 9.32
CA ASP A 74 15.71 24.17 9.28
C ASP A 74 14.85 25.18 8.49
N LEU A 75 14.37 24.76 7.31
CA LEU A 75 13.52 25.58 6.46
C LEU A 75 12.04 25.43 6.88
N ALA A 76 11.27 26.50 6.65
CA ALA A 76 9.82 26.48 6.94
C ALA A 76 9.07 25.54 5.97
N PRO A 77 7.89 25.01 6.33
CA PRO A 77 7.00 24.37 5.39
C PRO A 77 6.64 25.29 4.20
N ALA A 78 6.32 24.75 3.04
CA ALA A 78 5.85 25.50 1.87
C ALA A 78 4.73 24.70 1.19
N ASP A 79 3.62 25.37 0.95
CA ASP A 79 2.43 24.78 0.35
C ASP A 79 2.07 25.46 -0.98
N THR A 80 2.49 26.72 -1.17
CA THR A 80 2.24 27.48 -2.41
C THR A 80 3.44 27.47 -3.36
N PRO A 81 3.23 27.71 -4.66
CA PRO A 81 4.32 27.83 -5.64
C PRO A 81 5.36 28.90 -5.27
N GLU A 82 4.91 30.03 -4.71
CA GLU A 82 5.77 31.16 -4.29
C GLU A 82 6.64 30.75 -3.09
N GLU A 83 6.06 30.05 -2.13
CA GLU A 83 6.80 29.53 -0.97
C GLU A 83 7.81 28.46 -1.38
N LEU A 84 7.47 27.59 -2.35
CA LEU A 84 8.40 26.63 -2.92
C LEU A 84 9.58 27.30 -3.63
N ALA A 85 9.33 28.37 -4.40
CA ALA A 85 10.38 29.14 -5.06
C ALA A 85 11.30 29.83 -4.03
N LEU A 86 10.71 30.43 -2.99
CA LEU A 86 11.48 31.03 -1.90
C LEU A 86 12.35 29.98 -1.20
N ARG A 87 11.81 28.81 -0.95
CA ARG A 87 12.52 27.72 -0.27
C ARG A 87 13.63 27.13 -1.14
N ASP A 88 13.47 27.05 -2.47
CA ASP A 88 14.57 26.70 -3.39
C ASP A 88 15.74 27.70 -3.25
N GLY A 89 15.46 28.99 -3.23
CA GLY A 89 16.47 30.04 -3.00
C GLY A 89 17.20 29.89 -1.66
N GLN A 90 16.45 29.64 -0.58
CA GLN A 90 17.01 29.38 0.76
C GLN A 90 17.85 28.09 0.80
N THR A 91 17.40 27.03 0.13
CA THR A 91 18.15 25.78 0.00
C THR A 91 19.49 26.02 -0.68
N ARG A 92 19.49 26.72 -1.83
CA ARG A 92 20.72 27.07 -2.57
C ARG A 92 21.68 27.92 -1.75
N GLU A 93 21.17 28.83 -0.96
CA GLU A 93 21.99 29.65 -0.04
C GLU A 93 22.62 28.78 1.05
N ALA A 94 21.84 27.87 1.68
CA ALA A 94 22.37 26.94 2.68
C ALA A 94 23.45 26.00 2.10
N LEU A 95 23.25 25.53 0.84
CA LEU A 95 24.24 24.74 0.10
C LEU A 95 25.54 25.53 -0.18
N ARG A 96 25.45 26.81 -0.53
CA ARG A 96 26.62 27.70 -0.75
C ARG A 96 27.40 27.92 0.54
N ARG A 97 26.71 28.09 1.66
CA ARG A 97 27.33 28.25 3.00
C ARG A 97 27.90 26.94 3.55
N GLY A 98 27.66 25.81 2.87
CA GLY A 98 28.16 24.51 3.27
C GLY A 98 27.49 23.97 4.55
N ALA A 99 26.18 24.17 4.71
CA ALA A 99 25.41 23.61 5.82
C ALA A 99 25.59 22.07 5.88
N HIS A 100 25.68 21.53 7.09
CA HIS A 100 25.86 20.08 7.30
C HIS A 100 24.54 19.33 7.16
N LEU A 101 23.44 19.95 7.61
CA LEU A 101 22.07 19.46 7.42
C LEU A 101 21.19 20.60 6.95
N ILE A 102 20.31 20.32 5.98
CA ILE A 102 19.25 21.22 5.54
C ILE A 102 17.96 20.45 5.57
N THR A 103 16.99 20.82 6.43
CA THR A 103 15.70 20.14 6.49
C THR A 103 14.67 20.85 5.61
N ARG A 104 13.68 20.10 5.09
CA ARG A 104 12.62 20.60 4.21
C ARG A 104 13.17 21.36 2.99
N ALA A 105 14.26 20.86 2.43
CA ALA A 105 14.87 21.49 1.26
C ALA A 105 13.98 21.35 0.03
N VAL A 106 14.04 22.32 -0.87
CA VAL A 106 13.41 22.28 -2.20
C VAL A 106 14.49 22.56 -3.22
N LEU A 107 14.45 21.81 -4.29
CA LEU A 107 15.25 22.07 -5.49
C LEU A 107 14.35 22.10 -6.71
N SER A 108 14.51 23.11 -7.55
CA SER A 108 13.87 23.23 -8.85
C SER A 108 14.91 23.42 -9.95
N GLY A 109 14.55 23.06 -11.16
CA GLY A 109 15.45 23.20 -12.32
C GLY A 109 14.93 22.48 -13.53
N GLU A 110 15.84 22.13 -14.44
CA GLU A 110 15.55 21.45 -15.68
C GLU A 110 16.36 20.14 -15.76
N ILE A 111 15.70 19.06 -16.15
CA ILE A 111 16.32 17.77 -16.42
C ILE A 111 15.86 17.33 -17.81
N ASP A 112 16.80 17.22 -18.75
CA ASP A 112 16.57 16.83 -20.15
C ASP A 112 15.42 17.63 -20.81
N GLY A 113 15.39 18.96 -20.60
CA GLY A 113 14.38 19.87 -21.15
C GLY A 113 13.05 19.90 -20.40
N VAL A 114 12.89 19.12 -19.32
CA VAL A 114 11.67 19.09 -18.50
C VAL A 114 11.88 19.88 -17.21
N ARG A 115 11.02 20.87 -16.94
CA ARG A 115 11.04 21.60 -15.67
C ARG A 115 10.55 20.73 -14.54
N VAL A 116 11.32 20.65 -13.48
CA VAL A 116 11.01 19.81 -12.31
C VAL A 116 11.13 20.60 -11.01
N VAL A 117 10.37 20.18 -10.01
CA VAL A 117 10.50 20.63 -8.62
C VAL A 117 10.45 19.42 -7.70
N CYS A 118 11.34 19.38 -6.73
CA CYS A 118 11.46 18.28 -5.80
C CYS A 118 11.66 18.79 -4.37
N GLU A 119 10.79 18.37 -3.48
CA GLU A 119 10.94 18.53 -2.05
C GLU A 119 11.72 17.36 -1.49
N ILE A 120 12.63 17.62 -0.57
CA ILE A 120 13.44 16.61 0.12
C ILE A 120 13.47 16.87 1.62
N ASP A 121 13.29 15.83 2.41
CA ASP A 121 13.18 15.97 3.86
C ASP A 121 14.47 16.45 4.50
N VAL A 122 15.62 15.89 4.08
CA VAL A 122 16.94 16.28 4.59
C VAL A 122 17.98 16.20 3.46
N LEU A 123 18.80 17.24 3.32
CA LEU A 123 20.08 17.20 2.62
C LEU A 123 21.21 17.08 3.63
N VAL A 124 22.03 16.07 3.49
CA VAL A 124 23.12 15.73 4.40
C VAL A 124 24.45 15.97 3.71
N ARG A 125 25.30 16.84 4.25
CA ARG A 125 26.66 17.02 3.73
C ARG A 125 27.54 15.87 4.15
N THR A 126 28.17 15.23 3.17
CA THR A 126 29.17 14.17 3.30
C THR A 126 30.49 14.63 2.73
N ASP A 127 31.55 13.83 2.87
CA ASP A 127 32.86 14.13 2.24
C ASP A 127 32.78 14.09 0.69
N ALA A 128 31.83 13.32 0.12
CA ALA A 128 31.62 13.20 -1.31
C ALA A 128 30.59 14.22 -1.90
N GLY A 129 30.00 15.09 -1.07
CA GLY A 129 28.97 16.03 -1.50
C GLY A 129 27.69 15.88 -0.68
N TYR A 130 26.57 16.38 -1.19
CA TYR A 130 25.27 16.32 -0.51
C TYR A 130 24.52 15.05 -0.85
N MET A 131 24.06 14.36 0.17
CA MET A 131 23.23 13.16 0.10
C MET A 131 21.77 13.53 0.43
N PRO A 132 20.81 13.34 -0.50
CA PRO A 132 19.40 13.49 -0.18
C PRO A 132 18.91 12.34 0.70
N VAL A 133 18.07 12.65 1.69
CA VAL A 133 17.44 11.67 2.57
C VAL A 133 15.96 11.99 2.67
N ILE A 134 15.11 10.97 2.54
CA ILE A 134 13.65 11.06 2.67
C ILE A 134 13.15 10.28 3.87
N VAL A 135 12.03 10.72 4.42
CA VAL A 135 11.25 10.04 5.46
C VAL A 135 10.06 9.34 4.79
N SER A 136 9.95 8.04 5.00
CA SER A 136 8.91 7.21 4.42
C SER A 136 8.10 6.50 5.50
N ASN A 137 6.79 6.32 5.27
CA ASN A 137 5.94 5.50 6.12
C ASN A 137 6.03 4.00 5.79
N HIS A 138 6.86 3.62 4.82
CA HIS A 138 7.06 2.22 4.44
C HIS A 138 8.17 1.58 5.27
N ARG A 139 8.14 0.24 5.32
CA ARG A 139 9.28 -0.55 5.77
C ARG A 139 10.34 -0.55 4.68
N VAL A 140 11.46 0.12 4.93
CA VAL A 140 12.53 0.36 3.92
C VAL A 140 13.63 -0.70 3.93
N ALA A 141 13.65 -1.57 4.92
CA ALA A 141 14.57 -2.72 4.97
C ALA A 141 13.98 -3.85 5.82
N ARG A 142 14.43 -5.07 5.56
CA ARG A 142 14.15 -6.25 6.40
C ARG A 142 15.47 -6.85 6.87
N LYS A 143 15.47 -7.50 8.04
CA LYS A 143 16.61 -8.31 8.48
C LYS A 143 16.88 -9.41 7.43
N ASP A 144 18.12 -9.54 7.01
CA ASP A 144 18.56 -10.58 6.07
C ASP A 144 20.05 -10.88 6.32
N PRO A 145 20.37 -12.02 6.93
CA PRO A 145 21.76 -12.38 7.24
C PRO A 145 22.66 -12.53 6.01
N ALA A 146 22.04 -12.79 4.83
CA ALA A 146 22.76 -12.99 3.57
C ALA A 146 22.99 -11.68 2.80
N SER A 147 22.44 -10.56 3.24
CA SER A 147 22.53 -9.26 2.56
C SER A 147 23.19 -8.22 3.45
N LEU A 148 24.10 -7.43 2.90
CA LEU A 148 24.68 -6.25 3.56
C LEU A 148 24.07 -4.97 3.01
N ALA A 149 23.77 -4.03 3.90
CA ALA A 149 23.27 -2.70 3.58
C ALA A 149 24.04 -1.64 4.37
N LEU A 150 24.17 -0.46 3.77
CA LEU A 150 24.71 0.71 4.48
C LEU A 150 23.59 1.41 5.25
N MET A 151 23.86 1.80 6.49
CA MET A 151 22.91 2.45 7.39
C MET A 151 23.60 3.54 8.20
N VAL A 152 22.90 4.64 8.42
CA VAL A 152 23.28 5.71 9.35
C VAL A 152 22.17 5.87 10.39
N PRO A 153 22.47 5.82 11.70
CA PRO A 153 21.48 6.20 12.72
C PRO A 153 20.98 7.63 12.50
N THR A 154 19.69 7.86 12.59
CA THR A 154 19.07 9.19 12.35
C THR A 154 19.75 10.29 13.17
N GLY A 155 20.02 10.04 14.46
CA GLY A 155 20.71 10.98 15.33
C GLY A 155 22.21 11.20 15.02
N ARG A 156 22.76 10.53 13.99
CA ARG A 156 24.15 10.67 13.55
C ARG A 156 24.30 11.13 12.10
N LEU A 157 23.21 11.48 11.44
CA LEU A 157 23.26 12.00 10.07
C LEU A 157 24.16 13.25 9.98
N GLY A 158 25.10 13.25 9.05
CA GLY A 158 26.08 14.31 8.88
C GLY A 158 27.23 14.33 9.91
N LEU A 159 27.28 13.36 10.83
CA LEU A 159 28.33 13.26 11.85
C LEU A 159 29.34 12.13 11.60
N GLY A 160 29.06 11.20 10.71
CA GLY A 160 29.95 10.06 10.45
C GLY A 160 29.61 9.28 9.21
N ALA A 161 30.45 8.30 8.89
CA ALA A 161 30.25 7.39 7.77
C ALA A 161 29.10 6.40 8.05
N PRO A 162 28.46 5.86 7.00
CA PRO A 162 27.52 4.76 7.14
C PRO A 162 28.17 3.49 7.72
N LEU A 163 27.36 2.72 8.46
CA LEU A 163 27.74 1.42 9.02
C LEU A 163 27.17 0.31 8.14
N GLU A 164 27.89 -0.80 8.01
CA GLU A 164 27.37 -2.00 7.39
C GLU A 164 26.49 -2.79 8.37
N VAL A 165 25.31 -3.20 7.91
CA VAL A 165 24.34 -3.97 8.70
C VAL A 165 23.76 -5.11 7.87
N GLN A 166 23.42 -6.23 8.52
CA GLN A 166 22.76 -7.36 7.88
C GLN A 166 21.28 -7.02 7.64
N ALA A 167 20.99 -6.49 6.45
CA ALA A 167 19.65 -6.12 6.02
C ALA A 167 19.52 -6.12 4.50
N LYS A 168 18.32 -6.38 4.01
CA LYS A 168 17.97 -6.26 2.60
C LYS A 168 17.05 -5.03 2.43
N PRO A 169 17.53 -3.94 1.78
CA PRO A 169 16.72 -2.77 1.51
C PRO A 169 15.54 -3.09 0.57
N ARG A 170 14.42 -2.43 0.80
CA ARG A 170 13.27 -2.38 -0.09
C ARG A 170 13.22 -1.01 -0.74
N HIS A 171 12.98 -0.98 -2.05
CA HIS A 171 12.96 0.25 -2.82
C HIS A 171 11.56 0.48 -3.37
N HIS A 172 11.02 1.67 -3.11
CA HIS A 172 9.81 2.16 -3.73
C HIS A 172 10.19 3.10 -4.89
N THR A 173 9.51 2.97 -6.01
CA THR A 173 9.82 3.75 -7.22
C THR A 173 9.77 5.25 -6.96
N ILE A 174 8.78 5.72 -6.20
CA ILE A 174 8.64 7.14 -5.84
C ILE A 174 9.84 7.65 -5.05
N ASP A 175 10.33 6.87 -4.08
CA ASP A 175 11.48 7.22 -3.26
C ASP A 175 12.75 7.30 -4.13
N GLY A 176 12.93 6.31 -5.00
CA GLY A 176 14.06 6.28 -5.95
C GLY A 176 14.03 7.48 -6.92
N TYR A 177 12.87 7.84 -7.45
CA TYR A 177 12.72 8.98 -8.35
C TYR A 177 12.95 10.32 -7.63
N THR A 178 12.45 10.47 -6.41
CA THR A 178 12.68 11.66 -5.57
C THR A 178 14.17 11.86 -5.33
N LEU A 179 14.86 10.82 -4.86
CA LEU A 179 16.30 10.88 -4.58
C LEU A 179 17.13 11.13 -5.83
N ALA A 180 16.81 10.45 -6.95
CA ALA A 180 17.52 10.63 -8.22
C ALA A 180 17.28 12.02 -8.82
N MET A 181 16.07 12.57 -8.73
CA MET A 181 15.76 13.92 -9.19
C MET A 181 16.57 14.97 -8.42
N VAL A 182 16.61 14.86 -7.09
CA VAL A 182 17.43 15.73 -6.23
C VAL A 182 18.91 15.60 -6.57
N HIS A 183 19.40 14.38 -6.80
CA HIS A 183 20.80 14.14 -7.21
C HIS A 183 21.13 14.88 -8.50
N LEU A 184 20.28 14.79 -9.53
CA LEU A 184 20.48 15.48 -10.79
C LEU A 184 20.45 17.01 -10.64
N LEU A 185 19.55 17.54 -9.80
CA LEU A 185 19.43 18.98 -9.52
C LEU A 185 20.61 19.54 -8.68
N LEU A 186 21.25 18.71 -7.87
CA LEU A 186 22.47 19.05 -7.14
C LEU A 186 23.71 19.10 -8.06
N GLY A 187 23.70 18.33 -9.16
CA GLY A 187 24.82 18.27 -10.09
C GLY A 187 26.12 17.84 -9.42
N GLU A 188 27.19 18.60 -9.60
CA GLU A 188 28.53 18.34 -9.03
C GLU A 188 28.55 18.33 -7.48
N LYS A 189 27.54 18.92 -6.84
CA LYS A 189 27.43 18.90 -5.38
C LYS A 189 26.83 17.61 -4.83
N ALA A 190 26.35 16.70 -5.68
CA ALA A 190 25.73 15.47 -5.25
C ALA A 190 26.77 14.42 -4.83
N SER A 191 26.47 13.65 -3.78
CA SER A 191 27.34 12.56 -3.30
C SER A 191 27.25 11.27 -4.10
N GLY A 192 26.30 11.15 -5.03
CA GLY A 192 26.00 9.89 -5.72
C GLY A 192 25.09 8.94 -4.92
N ARG A 193 24.91 9.18 -3.64
CA ARG A 193 24.12 8.35 -2.72
C ARG A 193 22.87 9.04 -2.25
N GLY A 194 21.88 8.24 -1.83
CA GLY A 194 20.66 8.71 -1.18
C GLY A 194 20.24 7.81 -0.03
N GLY A 195 19.51 8.35 0.92
CA GLY A 195 19.04 7.65 2.10
C GLY A 195 17.52 7.62 2.24
N VAL A 196 16.99 6.57 2.85
CA VAL A 196 15.56 6.46 3.20
C VAL A 196 15.44 6.06 4.66
N ILE A 197 14.70 6.88 5.45
CA ILE A 197 14.33 6.58 6.83
C ILE A 197 12.93 5.99 6.81
N GLY A 198 12.79 4.75 7.27
CA GLY A 198 11.53 4.02 7.26
C GLY A 198 10.67 4.21 8.50
N GLN A 199 9.78 3.24 8.74
CA GLN A 199 8.83 3.24 9.85
C GLN A 199 9.49 3.28 11.24
N ASP A 200 10.71 2.77 11.38
CA ASP A 200 11.46 2.78 12.65
C ASP A 200 11.94 4.18 13.08
N ARG A 201 11.98 5.14 12.17
CA ARG A 201 12.46 6.52 12.39
C ARG A 201 13.90 6.64 12.88
N GLU A 202 14.57 5.54 13.13
CA GLU A 202 15.88 5.49 13.79
C GLU A 202 17.04 5.32 12.82
N ARG A 203 16.78 4.80 11.61
CA ARG A 203 17.81 4.37 10.66
C ARG A 203 17.56 4.88 9.25
N ALA A 204 18.55 5.56 8.70
CA ALA A 204 18.60 5.90 7.28
C ALA A 204 19.36 4.80 6.52
N TYR A 205 18.69 4.03 5.68
CA TYR A 205 19.34 3.09 4.78
C TYR A 205 19.83 3.82 3.54
N VAL A 206 21.13 3.68 3.25
CA VAL A 206 21.83 4.45 2.22
C VAL A 206 22.15 3.54 1.02
N GLY A 207 21.96 4.06 -0.18
CA GLY A 207 22.25 3.32 -1.42
C GLY A 207 22.69 4.22 -2.56
N GLU A 208 23.28 3.63 -3.59
CA GLU A 208 23.70 4.31 -4.82
C GLU A 208 22.48 4.69 -5.68
N LEU A 209 22.48 5.92 -6.20
CA LEU A 209 21.37 6.47 -6.97
C LEU A 209 21.44 6.18 -8.48
N ALA A 210 22.60 5.78 -8.98
CA ALA A 210 22.83 5.55 -10.39
C ALA A 210 21.79 4.65 -11.06
N ARG A 211 21.28 3.63 -10.36
CA ARG A 211 20.26 2.71 -10.87
C ARG A 211 18.89 3.34 -11.09
N PHE A 212 18.56 4.44 -10.41
CA PHE A 212 17.28 5.13 -10.52
C PHE A 212 17.27 6.22 -11.60
N ILE A 213 18.44 6.66 -12.06
CA ILE A 213 18.57 7.74 -13.05
C ILE A 213 18.01 7.33 -14.42
N PRO A 214 18.36 6.19 -15.02
CA PRO A 214 17.82 5.81 -16.33
C PRO A 214 16.29 5.64 -16.34
N PRO A 215 15.65 4.95 -15.34
CA PRO A 215 14.20 4.86 -15.32
C PRO A 215 13.51 6.21 -15.04
N LEU A 216 14.09 7.11 -14.25
CA LEU A 216 13.59 8.47 -14.05
C LEU A 216 13.59 9.26 -15.37
N LYS A 217 14.70 9.24 -16.11
CA LYS A 217 14.81 9.93 -17.41
C LYS A 217 13.77 9.40 -18.40
N ARG A 218 13.62 8.08 -18.54
CA ARG A 218 12.55 7.49 -19.36
C ARG A 218 11.16 7.92 -18.91
N ALA A 219 10.92 8.04 -17.60
CA ALA A 219 9.65 8.52 -17.09
C ALA A 219 9.42 10.01 -17.42
N LEU A 220 10.44 10.84 -17.44
CA LEU A 220 10.36 12.25 -17.86
C LEU A 220 10.08 12.38 -19.37
N GLU A 221 10.71 11.57 -20.19
CA GLU A 221 10.53 11.52 -21.65
C GLU A 221 9.13 10.99 -22.05
N THR A 222 8.51 10.15 -21.23
CA THR A 222 7.20 9.54 -21.53
C THR A 222 6.12 10.62 -21.62
N PRO A 223 5.36 10.72 -22.74
CA PRO A 223 4.31 11.71 -22.90
C PRO A 223 3.22 11.58 -21.84
N ILE A 224 2.62 12.72 -21.48
CA ILE A 224 1.42 12.74 -20.64
C ILE A 224 0.24 12.34 -21.52
N PRO A 225 -0.54 11.31 -21.17
CA PRO A 225 -1.70 10.89 -21.96
C PRO A 225 -2.67 12.07 -22.17
N PRO A 226 -3.28 12.21 -23.36
CA PRO A 226 -4.28 13.22 -23.61
C PRO A 226 -5.60 12.95 -22.87
N GLU A 227 -5.92 11.67 -22.65
CA GLU A 227 -7.16 11.19 -22.06
C GLU A 227 -6.88 10.29 -20.85
N PRO A 228 -7.83 10.22 -19.88
CA PRO A 228 -7.73 9.32 -18.76
C PRO A 228 -7.84 7.85 -19.22
N ARG A 229 -7.34 6.95 -18.39
CA ARG A 229 -7.62 5.50 -18.43
C ARG A 229 -7.87 5.02 -17.02
N ARG A 230 -8.84 4.14 -16.83
CA ARG A 230 -9.09 3.52 -15.53
C ARG A 230 -7.92 2.59 -15.17
N LEU A 231 -7.31 2.84 -14.02
CA LEU A 231 -6.25 2.03 -13.43
C LEU A 231 -6.73 1.48 -12.09
N LYS A 232 -6.09 0.44 -11.57
CA LYS A 232 -6.42 -0.12 -10.25
C LYS A 232 -6.45 0.95 -9.14
N GLN A 233 -5.53 1.90 -9.17
CA GLN A 233 -5.42 2.98 -8.18
C GLN A 233 -6.49 4.09 -8.31
N CYS A 234 -7.36 4.04 -9.31
CA CYS A 234 -8.42 5.03 -9.47
C CYS A 234 -9.46 4.94 -8.35
N ALA A 235 -9.66 3.77 -7.75
CA ALA A 235 -10.59 3.57 -6.64
C ALA A 235 -10.33 4.52 -5.44
N THR A 236 -9.07 4.90 -5.20
CA THR A 236 -8.67 5.80 -4.10
C THR A 236 -8.13 7.14 -4.59
N CYS A 237 -8.28 7.46 -5.87
CA CYS A 237 -7.75 8.67 -6.47
C CYS A 237 -8.72 9.85 -6.28
N ARG A 238 -8.22 10.98 -5.76
CA ARG A 238 -9.01 12.20 -5.55
C ARG A 238 -9.67 12.75 -6.83
N PHE A 239 -9.10 12.45 -8.00
CA PHE A 239 -9.61 12.88 -9.29
C PHE A 239 -10.56 11.86 -9.94
N TRP A 240 -10.87 10.75 -9.24
CA TRP A 240 -11.73 9.72 -9.81
C TRP A 240 -13.11 10.24 -10.23
N PRO A 241 -13.81 11.10 -9.44
CA PRO A 241 -15.11 11.63 -9.89
C PRO A 241 -15.02 12.30 -11.27
N LEU A 242 -14.02 13.14 -11.51
CA LEU A 242 -13.83 13.82 -12.80
C LEU A 242 -13.38 12.87 -13.93
N CYS A 243 -12.48 11.95 -13.61
CA CYS A 243 -12.00 10.99 -14.60
C CYS A 243 -13.04 9.93 -14.92
N GLY A 244 -13.84 9.49 -13.95
CA GLY A 244 -14.92 8.52 -14.11
C GLY A 244 -16.00 9.05 -15.06
N GLU A 245 -16.53 10.22 -14.79
CA GLU A 245 -17.49 10.91 -15.65
C GLU A 245 -17.01 10.99 -17.09
N LYS A 246 -15.77 11.46 -17.30
CA LYS A 246 -15.19 11.55 -18.64
C LYS A 246 -15.03 10.18 -19.31
N LEU A 247 -14.64 9.14 -18.57
CA LEU A 247 -14.52 7.78 -19.11
C LEU A 247 -15.88 7.19 -19.50
N GLU A 248 -16.93 7.50 -18.71
CA GLU A 248 -18.32 7.12 -19.01
C GLU A 248 -18.84 7.83 -20.27
N GLU A 249 -18.60 9.15 -20.40
CA GLU A 249 -18.92 9.90 -21.62
C GLU A 249 -18.24 9.35 -22.88
N MET A 250 -16.98 8.89 -22.73
CA MET A 250 -16.20 8.29 -23.82
C MET A 250 -16.55 6.83 -24.06
N ASP A 251 -17.35 6.23 -23.19
CA ASP A 251 -17.62 4.79 -23.17
C ASP A 251 -16.34 3.95 -23.17
N ASP A 252 -15.30 4.40 -22.47
CA ASP A 252 -13.94 3.91 -22.60
C ASP A 252 -13.82 2.46 -22.12
N ILE A 253 -13.17 1.61 -22.91
CA ILE A 253 -12.98 0.18 -22.62
C ILE A 253 -12.30 -0.10 -21.28
N SER A 254 -11.52 0.84 -20.74
CA SER A 254 -10.87 0.69 -19.44
C SER A 254 -11.83 0.74 -18.26
N LEU A 255 -13.07 1.13 -18.45
CA LEU A 255 -14.13 1.00 -17.44
C LEU A 255 -14.33 -0.46 -17.04
N VAL A 256 -14.26 -1.37 -17.99
CA VAL A 256 -14.36 -2.82 -17.78
C VAL A 256 -12.99 -3.47 -17.63
N PHE A 257 -12.06 -3.17 -18.51
CA PHE A 257 -10.73 -3.77 -18.57
C PHE A 257 -9.66 -2.76 -18.12
N SER A 258 -9.64 -2.47 -16.82
CA SER A 258 -8.74 -1.48 -16.23
C SER A 258 -7.25 -1.81 -16.40
N GLY A 259 -6.40 -0.77 -16.42
CA GLY A 259 -4.95 -0.91 -16.66
C GLY A 259 -4.66 -1.35 -18.08
N GLY A 260 -3.63 -2.18 -18.26
CA GLY A 260 -3.23 -2.71 -19.58
C GLY A 260 -4.13 -3.81 -20.14
N ARG A 261 -5.16 -4.25 -19.39
CA ARG A 261 -6.06 -5.34 -19.86
C ARG A 261 -6.87 -4.97 -21.09
N GLY A 262 -7.11 -3.66 -21.30
CA GLY A 262 -7.81 -3.13 -22.48
C GLY A 262 -6.93 -2.97 -23.70
N ASP A 263 -5.59 -2.98 -23.57
CA ASP A 263 -4.68 -2.60 -24.67
C ASP A 263 -4.78 -3.55 -25.88
N GLN A 264 -4.95 -4.86 -25.63
CA GLN A 264 -5.17 -5.84 -26.70
C GLN A 264 -6.40 -5.56 -27.58
N TRP A 265 -7.40 -4.90 -27.04
CA TRP A 265 -8.61 -4.52 -27.78
C TRP A 265 -8.38 -3.24 -28.57
N ARG A 266 -7.69 -2.27 -27.97
CA ARG A 266 -7.31 -1.02 -28.66
C ARG A 266 -6.40 -1.28 -29.87
N GLU A 267 -5.49 -2.25 -29.78
CA GLU A 267 -4.65 -2.71 -30.88
C GLU A 267 -5.48 -3.26 -32.07
N ARG A 268 -6.71 -3.67 -31.80
CA ARG A 268 -7.69 -4.14 -32.81
C ARG A 268 -8.68 -3.07 -33.23
N GLY A 269 -8.50 -1.80 -32.76
CA GLY A 269 -9.39 -0.68 -33.07
C GLY A 269 -10.68 -0.67 -32.23
N ILE A 270 -10.73 -1.41 -31.11
CA ILE A 270 -11.86 -1.46 -30.17
C ILE A 270 -11.50 -0.61 -28.96
N ASP A 271 -11.97 0.63 -28.92
CA ASP A 271 -11.65 1.60 -27.88
C ASP A 271 -12.77 1.78 -26.85
N THR A 272 -14.01 1.41 -27.21
CA THR A 272 -15.19 1.58 -26.37
C THR A 272 -15.80 0.27 -25.91
N VAL A 273 -16.55 0.32 -24.80
CA VAL A 273 -17.32 -0.83 -24.30
C VAL A 273 -18.37 -1.25 -25.32
N GLY A 274 -19.06 -0.30 -25.96
CA GLY A 274 -20.04 -0.58 -27.02
C GLY A 274 -19.42 -1.33 -28.21
N GLN A 275 -18.29 -0.83 -28.74
CA GLN A 275 -17.57 -1.52 -29.81
C GLN A 275 -17.18 -2.96 -29.44
N LEU A 276 -16.77 -3.19 -28.17
CA LEU A 276 -16.43 -4.55 -27.72
C LEU A 276 -17.66 -5.45 -27.67
N ILE A 277 -18.81 -4.94 -27.26
CA ILE A 277 -20.07 -5.67 -27.25
C ILE A 277 -20.45 -6.05 -28.68
N ASP A 278 -20.45 -5.08 -29.61
CA ASP A 278 -20.82 -5.27 -31.02
C ASP A 278 -19.87 -6.22 -31.77
N ALA A 279 -18.62 -6.26 -31.35
CA ALA A 279 -17.62 -7.13 -31.99
C ALA A 279 -17.82 -8.65 -31.68
N ASP A 280 -18.61 -8.99 -30.68
CA ASP A 280 -18.93 -10.36 -30.24
C ASP A 280 -17.70 -11.32 -30.19
N VAL A 281 -16.65 -10.87 -29.50
CA VAL A 281 -15.38 -11.59 -29.38
C VAL A 281 -15.38 -12.57 -28.18
N GLY A 282 -16.50 -13.17 -27.88
CA GLY A 282 -16.67 -14.21 -26.88
C GLY A 282 -16.75 -13.65 -25.44
N ASP A 283 -16.03 -14.25 -24.50
CA ASP A 283 -16.16 -13.92 -23.07
C ASP A 283 -15.95 -12.43 -22.76
N ALA A 284 -15.06 -11.77 -23.48
CA ALA A 284 -14.80 -10.33 -23.26
C ALA A 284 -16.05 -9.47 -23.58
N SER A 285 -16.74 -9.77 -24.68
CA SER A 285 -17.98 -9.07 -25.05
C SER A 285 -19.11 -9.36 -24.05
N ARG A 286 -19.19 -10.59 -23.55
CA ARG A 286 -20.17 -10.96 -22.52
C ARG A 286 -19.90 -10.26 -21.19
N ILE A 287 -18.64 -10.15 -20.79
CA ILE A 287 -18.25 -9.39 -19.59
C ILE A 287 -18.60 -7.90 -19.75
N ALA A 288 -18.32 -7.33 -20.93
CA ALA A 288 -18.66 -5.94 -21.24
C ALA A 288 -20.17 -5.70 -21.22
N GLN A 289 -20.96 -6.62 -21.80
CA GLN A 289 -22.43 -6.57 -21.76
C GLN A 289 -22.94 -6.64 -20.32
N ALA A 290 -22.46 -7.60 -19.53
CA ALA A 290 -22.85 -7.77 -18.13
C ALA A 290 -22.52 -6.51 -17.31
N TRP A 291 -21.34 -5.92 -17.53
CA TRP A 291 -20.97 -4.66 -16.89
C TRP A 291 -21.96 -3.53 -17.25
N ARG A 292 -22.33 -3.41 -18.53
CA ARG A 292 -23.31 -2.43 -19.03
C ARG A 292 -24.70 -2.61 -18.40
N GLU A 293 -25.09 -3.84 -18.15
CA GLU A 293 -26.37 -4.22 -17.53
C GLU A 293 -26.33 -4.13 -16.00
N GLY A 294 -25.20 -3.76 -15.41
CA GLY A 294 -25.04 -3.69 -13.95
C GLY A 294 -24.98 -5.05 -13.26
N VAL A 295 -24.68 -6.13 -14.01
CA VAL A 295 -24.49 -7.47 -13.47
C VAL A 295 -23.08 -7.58 -12.87
N PRO A 296 -22.93 -7.71 -11.54
CA PRO A 296 -21.62 -7.64 -10.89
C PRO A 296 -20.77 -8.90 -11.13
N VAL A 297 -21.41 -10.07 -11.30
CA VAL A 297 -20.72 -11.36 -11.34
C VAL A 297 -21.37 -12.31 -12.34
N LEU A 298 -20.56 -12.99 -13.11
CA LEU A 298 -20.93 -14.06 -14.05
C LEU A 298 -20.35 -15.39 -13.58
N LYS A 299 -21.07 -16.48 -13.87
CA LYS A 299 -20.60 -17.85 -13.60
C LYS A 299 -19.94 -18.44 -14.86
N ARG A 300 -18.75 -19.02 -14.69
CA ARG A 300 -18.11 -19.80 -15.75
C ARG A 300 -18.88 -21.10 -15.99
N ARG A 301 -18.82 -21.61 -17.21
CA ARG A 301 -19.42 -22.92 -17.56
C ARG A 301 -18.71 -24.05 -16.83
N GLY A 302 -19.47 -25.00 -16.34
CA GLY A 302 -18.98 -26.19 -15.66
C GLY A 302 -19.47 -26.30 -14.22
N PRO A 303 -19.12 -27.41 -13.53
CA PRO A 303 -19.49 -27.61 -12.15
C PRO A 303 -18.75 -26.61 -11.24
N VAL A 304 -19.47 -26.08 -10.29
CA VAL A 304 -18.90 -25.22 -9.21
C VAL A 304 -18.72 -26.09 -7.99
N HIS A 305 -17.54 -26.06 -7.40
CA HIS A 305 -17.22 -26.87 -6.22
C HIS A 305 -16.26 -26.13 -5.29
N VAL A 306 -16.53 -26.22 -4.00
CA VAL A 306 -15.63 -25.83 -2.91
C VAL A 306 -15.48 -27.01 -1.98
N PRO A 307 -14.27 -27.38 -1.52
CA PRO A 307 -14.11 -28.44 -0.53
C PRO A 307 -14.99 -28.19 0.70
N ARG A 308 -15.64 -29.25 1.20
CA ARG A 308 -16.47 -29.23 2.41
C ARG A 308 -15.91 -30.21 3.45
N ALA A 309 -16.24 -29.97 4.69
CA ALA A 309 -15.87 -30.83 5.82
C ALA A 309 -17.03 -30.96 6.81
N ASP A 310 -16.94 -31.96 7.72
CA ASP A 310 -17.92 -32.14 8.79
C ASP A 310 -17.79 -31.06 9.86
N VAL A 311 -16.56 -30.58 10.09
CA VAL A 311 -16.26 -29.44 10.98
C VAL A 311 -15.60 -28.34 10.16
N GLU A 312 -16.25 -27.21 10.10
CA GLU A 312 -15.88 -26.07 9.26
C GLU A 312 -15.69 -24.82 10.09
N ILE A 313 -14.55 -24.15 9.92
CA ILE A 313 -14.21 -22.91 10.61
C ILE A 313 -13.89 -21.84 9.57
N ASP A 314 -14.60 -20.71 9.58
CA ASP A 314 -14.31 -19.56 8.72
C ASP A 314 -13.43 -18.58 9.49
N VAL A 315 -12.26 -18.22 8.94
CA VAL A 315 -11.20 -17.44 9.58
C VAL A 315 -10.96 -16.16 8.82
N ASP A 316 -10.88 -15.05 9.56
CA ASP A 316 -10.39 -13.76 9.05
C ASP A 316 -9.37 -13.14 9.99
N MET A 317 -8.50 -12.27 9.50
CA MET A 317 -7.39 -11.72 10.26
C MET A 317 -7.20 -10.23 9.99
N GLU A 318 -7.06 -9.48 11.10
CA GLU A 318 -6.74 -8.07 11.07
C GLU A 318 -5.31 -7.79 11.51
N ALA A 319 -4.57 -7.05 10.70
CA ALA A 319 -3.21 -6.64 10.99
C ALA A 319 -3.07 -5.12 11.12
N TYR A 320 -2.21 -4.68 12.04
CA TYR A 320 -1.85 -3.28 12.12
C TYR A 320 -0.62 -3.00 11.26
N LEU A 321 -0.86 -2.44 10.09
CA LEU A 321 0.18 -2.16 9.09
C LEU A 321 0.96 -3.45 8.73
N ASP A 322 2.30 -3.38 8.70
CA ASP A 322 3.19 -4.54 8.57
C ASP A 322 3.89 -4.88 9.91
N GLN A 323 3.29 -4.49 11.04
CA GLN A 323 3.90 -4.62 12.37
C GLN A 323 3.48 -5.90 13.08
N GLY A 324 2.23 -6.32 12.97
CA GLY A 324 1.70 -7.53 13.62
C GLY A 324 0.22 -7.75 13.37
N ALA A 325 -0.25 -8.98 13.57
CA ALA A 325 -1.66 -9.32 13.60
C ALA A 325 -2.21 -9.08 15.01
N TYR A 326 -3.29 -8.30 15.10
CA TYR A 326 -3.89 -7.97 16.40
C TYR A 326 -5.22 -8.66 16.66
N LEU A 327 -5.84 -9.20 15.62
CA LEU A 327 -7.12 -9.90 15.73
C LEU A 327 -7.10 -11.10 14.77
N TRP A 328 -7.42 -12.27 15.32
CA TRP A 328 -7.77 -13.47 14.58
C TRP A 328 -9.22 -13.81 14.91
N GLY A 329 -10.10 -13.73 13.95
CA GLY A 329 -11.49 -14.14 14.08
C GLY A 329 -11.68 -15.55 13.55
N ALA A 330 -12.51 -16.32 14.23
CA ALA A 330 -12.93 -17.65 13.80
C ALA A 330 -14.43 -17.83 14.04
N PHE A 331 -15.17 -18.20 13.01
CA PHE A 331 -16.59 -18.50 13.09
C PHE A 331 -16.83 -19.99 12.82
N ASP A 332 -17.40 -20.70 13.79
CA ASP A 332 -17.61 -22.16 13.72
C ASP A 332 -18.98 -22.56 13.16
N GLY A 333 -19.72 -21.59 12.67
CA GLY A 333 -21.07 -21.76 12.14
C GLY A 333 -22.17 -21.36 13.12
N GLU A 334 -21.87 -21.28 14.41
CA GLU A 334 -22.79 -20.87 15.45
C GLU A 334 -22.25 -19.66 16.23
N VAL A 335 -20.97 -19.71 16.63
CA VAL A 335 -20.34 -18.74 17.51
C VAL A 335 -19.10 -18.14 16.83
N TYR A 336 -18.96 -16.83 16.97
CA TYR A 336 -17.75 -16.10 16.63
C TYR A 336 -16.77 -16.10 17.80
N HIS A 337 -15.52 -16.47 17.54
CA HIS A 337 -14.43 -16.57 18.50
C HIS A 337 -13.34 -15.54 18.15
N PRO A 338 -13.33 -14.36 18.77
CA PRO A 338 -12.27 -13.38 18.57
C PRO A 338 -11.06 -13.66 19.48
N PHE A 339 -9.88 -13.71 18.88
CA PHE A 339 -8.59 -13.67 19.57
C PHE A 339 -7.98 -12.30 19.28
N VAL A 340 -8.05 -11.40 20.24
CA VAL A 340 -7.75 -9.98 20.02
C VAL A 340 -6.88 -9.38 21.10
N ILE A 341 -6.00 -8.48 20.71
CA ILE A 341 -5.23 -7.62 21.62
C ILE A 341 -5.45 -6.14 21.28
N TRP A 342 -5.47 -5.31 22.30
CA TRP A 342 -5.54 -3.86 22.12
C TRP A 342 -4.20 -3.17 22.44
N GLU A 343 -3.23 -3.90 23.00
CA GLU A 343 -1.86 -3.49 23.23
C GLU A 343 -1.07 -3.34 21.93
N GLU A 344 0.20 -2.97 22.03
CA GLU A 344 1.08 -2.90 20.86
C GLU A 344 1.38 -4.30 20.29
N VAL A 345 1.35 -4.36 18.96
CA VAL A 345 1.75 -5.57 18.24
C VAL A 345 3.28 -5.75 18.25
N GLY A 346 3.75 -6.95 18.03
CA GLY A 346 5.19 -7.29 17.98
C GLY A 346 5.77 -7.77 19.29
N GLY A 347 5.02 -7.75 20.40
CA GLY A 347 5.44 -8.16 21.74
C GLY A 347 4.67 -9.36 22.30
N GLU A 348 4.79 -9.57 23.61
CA GLU A 348 4.20 -10.71 24.34
C GLU A 348 2.67 -10.80 24.23
N ALA A 349 1.97 -9.68 24.07
CA ALA A 349 0.52 -9.69 23.89
C ALA A 349 0.14 -10.37 22.55
N GLU A 350 0.80 -10.03 21.44
CA GLU A 350 0.59 -10.68 20.15
C GLU A 350 0.99 -12.14 20.19
N GLU A 351 2.11 -12.48 20.89
CA GLU A 351 2.57 -13.86 21.08
C GLU A 351 1.49 -14.74 21.75
N ARG A 352 0.94 -14.26 22.87
CA ARG A 352 -0.16 -14.97 23.58
C ARG A 352 -1.37 -15.14 22.68
N ASN A 353 -1.83 -14.06 22.06
CA ASN A 353 -3.00 -14.03 21.20
C ASN A 353 -2.88 -15.02 20.03
N PHE A 354 -1.76 -14.97 19.31
CA PHE A 354 -1.49 -15.91 18.22
C PHE A 354 -1.43 -17.36 18.70
N THR A 355 -0.79 -17.60 19.86
CA THR A 355 -0.66 -18.93 20.44
C THR A 355 -2.02 -19.50 20.88
N GLU A 356 -2.89 -18.66 21.46
CA GLU A 356 -4.25 -19.03 21.86
C GLU A 356 -5.10 -19.37 20.66
N PHE A 357 -5.10 -18.50 19.62
CA PHE A 357 -5.79 -18.77 18.36
C PHE A 357 -5.33 -20.09 17.73
N TRP A 358 -4.02 -20.27 17.56
CA TRP A 358 -3.47 -21.48 16.92
C TRP A 358 -3.82 -22.74 17.67
N ARG A 359 -3.67 -22.75 19.00
CA ARG A 359 -4.02 -23.89 19.85
C ARG A 359 -5.51 -24.20 19.78
N TRP A 360 -6.35 -23.18 19.80
CA TRP A 360 -7.79 -23.37 19.66
C TRP A 360 -8.14 -24.00 18.30
N LEU A 361 -7.59 -23.49 17.21
CA LEU A 361 -7.84 -24.00 15.87
C LEU A 361 -7.39 -25.48 15.74
N MET A 362 -6.20 -25.79 16.21
CA MET A 362 -5.67 -27.17 16.18
C MET A 362 -6.45 -28.11 17.11
N ALA A 363 -6.90 -27.66 18.26
CA ALA A 363 -7.74 -28.48 19.15
C ALA A 363 -9.10 -28.81 18.49
N ARG A 364 -9.72 -27.89 17.74
CA ARG A 364 -10.95 -28.17 16.96
C ARG A 364 -10.70 -29.21 15.88
N ARG A 365 -9.58 -29.09 15.16
CA ARG A 365 -9.13 -30.04 14.16
C ARG A 365 -8.92 -31.44 14.76
N ASP A 366 -8.13 -31.51 15.83
CA ASP A 366 -7.79 -32.78 16.48
C ASP A 366 -9.04 -33.48 17.07
N ALA A 367 -9.97 -32.70 17.63
CA ALA A 367 -11.25 -33.21 18.11
C ALA A 367 -12.10 -33.80 16.96
N ALA A 368 -12.18 -33.12 15.80
CA ALA A 368 -12.87 -33.63 14.64
C ALA A 368 -12.26 -34.98 14.17
N HIS A 369 -10.94 -35.04 14.05
CA HIS A 369 -10.25 -36.27 13.65
C HIS A 369 -10.42 -37.42 14.66
N ALA A 370 -10.41 -37.11 15.97
CA ALA A 370 -10.66 -38.12 17.01
C ALA A 370 -12.07 -38.72 16.93
N GLU A 371 -13.02 -37.95 16.40
CA GLU A 371 -14.40 -38.42 16.15
C GLU A 371 -14.56 -39.06 14.75
N GLY A 372 -13.49 -39.16 13.97
CA GLY A 372 -13.52 -39.68 12.58
C GLY A 372 -14.16 -38.73 11.59
N LYS A 373 -14.28 -37.46 11.93
CA LYS A 373 -14.82 -36.39 11.10
C LYS A 373 -13.72 -35.70 10.31
N THR A 374 -14.07 -35.14 9.15
CA THR A 374 -13.23 -34.25 8.37
C THR A 374 -13.24 -32.85 8.95
N PHE A 375 -12.14 -32.10 8.74
CA PHE A 375 -11.98 -30.72 9.18
C PHE A 375 -11.54 -29.83 8.03
N ALA A 376 -12.03 -28.59 7.97
CA ALA A 376 -11.48 -27.55 7.12
C ALA A 376 -11.61 -26.16 7.74
N ALA A 377 -10.57 -25.36 7.58
CA ALA A 377 -10.59 -23.94 7.88
C ALA A 377 -10.52 -23.14 6.57
N TYR A 378 -11.36 -22.14 6.46
CA TYR A 378 -11.56 -21.35 5.25
C TYR A 378 -11.16 -19.89 5.49
N CYS A 379 -10.51 -19.28 4.51
CA CYS A 379 -10.25 -17.85 4.51
C CYS A 379 -10.54 -17.25 3.13
N TYR A 380 -10.65 -15.93 3.05
CA TYR A 380 -10.87 -15.24 1.79
C TYR A 380 -9.60 -14.51 1.35
N ALA A 381 -8.95 -14.98 0.25
CA ALA A 381 -7.69 -14.48 -0.26
C ALA A 381 -6.50 -14.69 0.70
N ALA A 382 -6.19 -15.94 1.00
CA ALA A 382 -5.24 -16.44 2.02
C ALA A 382 -3.84 -15.76 2.10
N GLY A 383 -3.55 -14.75 1.27
CA GLY A 383 -2.23 -14.11 1.23
C GLY A 383 -1.84 -13.40 2.52
N GLY A 384 -2.79 -12.72 3.16
CA GLY A 384 -2.62 -12.01 4.43
C GLY A 384 -2.46 -12.97 5.61
N GLU A 385 -3.39 -13.89 5.76
CA GLU A 385 -3.42 -14.92 6.81
C GLU A 385 -2.16 -15.77 6.74
N ASN A 386 -1.81 -16.29 5.56
CA ASN A 386 -0.59 -17.07 5.33
C ASN A 386 0.69 -16.32 5.68
N HIS A 387 0.69 -15.01 5.42
CA HIS A 387 1.82 -14.16 5.80
C HIS A 387 1.95 -14.07 7.32
N TRP A 388 0.86 -13.75 8.01
CA TRP A 388 0.91 -13.52 9.44
C TRP A 388 1.00 -14.80 10.26
N LEU A 389 0.37 -15.90 9.84
CA LEU A 389 0.59 -17.23 10.43
C LEU A 389 2.08 -17.60 10.46
N LYS A 390 2.75 -17.50 9.30
CA LYS A 390 4.20 -17.79 9.18
C LYS A 390 5.06 -16.77 9.92
N SER A 391 4.70 -15.50 9.88
CA SER A 391 5.48 -14.42 10.49
C SER A 391 5.41 -14.46 12.00
N SER A 392 4.24 -14.73 12.57
CA SER A 392 4.03 -14.87 14.02
C SER A 392 4.72 -16.12 14.55
N ALA A 393 4.56 -17.28 13.88
CA ALA A 393 5.27 -18.51 14.26
C ALA A 393 6.80 -18.33 14.26
N LYS A 394 7.33 -17.63 13.23
CA LYS A 394 8.77 -17.34 13.14
C LYS A 394 9.24 -16.30 14.16
N ARG A 395 8.38 -15.36 14.55
CA ARG A 395 8.72 -14.26 15.46
C ARG A 395 8.78 -14.70 16.90
N PHE A 396 7.79 -15.50 17.33
CA PHE A 396 7.54 -15.79 18.73
C PHE A 396 8.07 -17.16 19.18
N ASP A 397 8.26 -18.09 18.26
CA ASP A 397 8.78 -19.45 18.51
C ASP A 397 7.94 -20.28 19.52
N THR A 398 6.68 -19.88 19.78
CA THR A 398 5.73 -20.60 20.64
C THR A 398 4.90 -21.64 19.89
N VAL A 399 4.87 -21.52 18.57
CA VAL A 399 4.26 -22.45 17.62
C VAL A 399 5.30 -22.83 16.58
N ALA A 400 5.48 -24.11 16.32
CA ALA A 400 6.48 -24.57 15.36
C ALA A 400 6.16 -24.06 13.93
N LEU A 401 7.07 -23.33 13.31
CA LEU A 401 6.89 -22.86 11.94
C LEU A 401 6.60 -23.99 10.94
N ALA A 402 7.22 -25.17 11.15
CA ALA A 402 6.97 -26.34 10.30
C ALA A 402 5.53 -26.85 10.40
N GLU A 403 4.90 -26.79 11.60
CA GLU A 403 3.51 -27.15 11.81
C GLU A 403 2.57 -26.19 11.05
N VAL A 404 2.79 -24.89 11.19
CA VAL A 404 2.05 -23.85 10.44
C VAL A 404 2.19 -24.04 8.93
N GLN A 405 3.40 -24.32 8.46
CA GLN A 405 3.62 -24.54 7.02
C GLN A 405 2.94 -25.81 6.51
N ALA A 406 2.94 -26.89 7.31
CA ALA A 406 2.27 -28.12 6.96
C ALA A 406 0.73 -27.93 6.89
N PHE A 407 0.16 -27.21 7.85
CA PHE A 407 -1.28 -26.90 7.84
C PHE A 407 -1.66 -26.02 6.63
N ILE A 408 -0.91 -24.96 6.35
CA ILE A 408 -1.16 -24.11 5.17
C ILE A 408 -1.06 -24.88 3.84
N ALA A 409 -0.24 -25.91 3.80
CA ALA A 409 -0.05 -26.75 2.59
C ALA A 409 -1.02 -27.95 2.52
N SER A 410 -1.83 -28.17 3.55
CA SER A 410 -2.82 -29.25 3.57
C SER A 410 -4.11 -28.84 2.86
N ASP A 411 -4.96 -29.85 2.56
CA ASP A 411 -6.31 -29.64 2.04
C ASP A 411 -7.29 -29.09 3.09
N GLU A 412 -6.86 -29.00 4.36
CA GLU A 412 -7.66 -28.49 5.47
C GLU A 412 -7.62 -26.96 5.59
N TRP A 413 -6.71 -26.28 4.87
CA TRP A 413 -6.65 -24.81 4.77
C TRP A 413 -7.08 -24.36 3.39
N VAL A 414 -8.30 -23.84 3.27
CA VAL A 414 -8.96 -23.56 1.99
C VAL A 414 -9.02 -22.07 1.70
N ASP A 415 -8.39 -21.62 0.61
CA ASP A 415 -8.56 -20.28 0.07
C ASP A 415 -9.84 -20.19 -0.78
N VAL A 416 -10.93 -19.69 -0.19
CA VAL A 416 -12.22 -19.54 -0.88
C VAL A 416 -12.09 -18.65 -2.12
N PHE A 417 -11.25 -17.60 -2.08
CA PHE A 417 -11.04 -16.72 -3.23
C PHE A 417 -10.40 -17.44 -4.43
N ALA A 418 -9.59 -18.45 -4.20
CA ALA A 418 -9.06 -19.27 -5.29
C ALA A 418 -10.19 -19.99 -6.04
N HIS A 419 -11.16 -20.57 -5.32
CA HIS A 419 -12.35 -21.20 -5.90
C HIS A 419 -13.27 -20.17 -6.57
N VAL A 420 -13.49 -19.00 -5.93
CA VAL A 420 -14.23 -17.90 -6.55
C VAL A 420 -13.65 -17.55 -7.91
N ARG A 421 -12.35 -17.33 -8.04
CA ARG A 421 -11.70 -17.00 -9.32
C ARG A 421 -11.76 -18.10 -10.35
N GLN A 422 -11.79 -19.35 -9.91
CA GLN A 422 -11.93 -20.50 -10.80
C GLN A 422 -13.31 -20.55 -11.44
N HIS A 423 -14.36 -20.23 -10.70
CA HIS A 423 -15.75 -20.45 -11.11
C HIS A 423 -16.50 -19.19 -11.51
N LEU A 424 -16.06 -18.02 -11.03
CA LEU A 424 -16.75 -16.75 -11.25
C LEU A 424 -15.88 -15.74 -12.02
N VAL A 425 -16.55 -14.76 -12.61
CA VAL A 425 -15.92 -13.58 -13.23
C VAL A 425 -16.66 -12.33 -12.75
N GLY A 426 -15.96 -11.43 -12.11
CA GLY A 426 -16.49 -10.13 -11.71
C GLY A 426 -16.30 -9.09 -12.80
N THR A 427 -17.30 -8.25 -13.00
CA THR A 427 -17.23 -7.09 -13.90
C THR A 427 -16.42 -5.95 -13.29
N ASP A 428 -16.41 -5.84 -11.95
CA ASP A 428 -15.60 -4.87 -11.19
C ASP A 428 -14.82 -5.51 -10.02
N GLY A 429 -14.36 -6.75 -10.23
CA GLY A 429 -13.61 -7.51 -9.25
C GLY A 429 -14.45 -8.60 -8.58
N LEU A 430 -13.81 -9.32 -7.65
CA LEU A 430 -14.38 -10.46 -6.92
C LEU A 430 -14.04 -10.35 -5.41
N GLY A 431 -13.85 -9.13 -4.90
CA GLY A 431 -13.64 -8.92 -3.47
C GLY A 431 -14.85 -9.34 -2.65
N LEU A 432 -14.65 -9.62 -1.36
CA LEU A 432 -15.70 -10.08 -0.47
C LEU A 432 -16.88 -9.08 -0.41
N LYS A 433 -16.59 -7.78 -0.34
CA LYS A 433 -17.59 -6.69 -0.40
C LYS A 433 -18.37 -6.62 -1.73
N VAL A 434 -17.83 -7.17 -2.83
CA VAL A 434 -18.56 -7.28 -4.11
C VAL A 434 -19.45 -8.51 -4.11
N LEU A 435 -18.98 -9.63 -3.56
CA LEU A 435 -19.72 -10.89 -3.56
C LEU A 435 -20.79 -10.96 -2.45
N GLY A 436 -20.57 -10.34 -1.31
CA GLY A 436 -21.51 -10.35 -0.19
C GLY A 436 -22.96 -10.04 -0.61
N PRO A 437 -23.22 -8.88 -1.24
CA PRO A 437 -24.56 -8.56 -1.73
C PRO A 437 -25.10 -9.56 -2.75
N VAL A 438 -24.24 -10.16 -3.59
CA VAL A 438 -24.64 -11.18 -4.59
C VAL A 438 -25.12 -12.47 -3.92
N VAL A 439 -24.54 -12.81 -2.77
CA VAL A 439 -24.92 -14.01 -2.00
C VAL A 439 -25.95 -13.72 -0.90
N GLY A 440 -26.45 -12.47 -0.84
CA GLY A 440 -27.45 -12.03 0.14
C GLY A 440 -26.88 -11.70 1.51
N PHE A 441 -25.57 -11.44 1.62
CA PHE A 441 -24.90 -11.00 2.83
C PHE A 441 -24.69 -9.49 2.84
N THR A 442 -24.93 -8.85 3.97
CA THR A 442 -24.69 -7.41 4.19
C THR A 442 -23.93 -7.22 5.50
N TRP A 443 -22.93 -6.34 5.51
CA TRP A 443 -22.20 -5.94 6.72
C TRP A 443 -23.06 -5.01 7.58
N GLU A 444 -22.89 -5.07 8.88
CA GLU A 444 -23.56 -4.11 9.78
C GLU A 444 -23.02 -2.69 9.58
N ASP A 445 -21.72 -2.55 9.28
CA ASP A 445 -21.06 -1.28 8.98
C ASP A 445 -20.35 -1.35 7.61
N ASP A 446 -20.98 -0.77 6.59
CA ASP A 446 -20.47 -0.77 5.22
C ASP A 446 -19.30 0.20 5.00
N ASP A 447 -19.08 1.17 5.92
CA ASP A 447 -18.04 2.20 5.79
C ASP A 447 -16.65 1.73 6.22
N VAL A 448 -16.53 0.58 6.87
CA VAL A 448 -15.24 0.03 7.30
C VAL A 448 -14.56 -0.72 6.15
N ASP A 449 -13.37 -0.27 5.80
CA ASP A 449 -12.45 -0.97 4.89
C ASP A 449 -11.09 -1.16 5.56
N GLY A 450 -10.17 -1.84 4.89
CA GLY A 450 -8.83 -2.10 5.43
C GLY A 450 -8.00 -0.84 5.74
N GLU A 451 -8.37 0.35 5.22
CA GLU A 451 -7.72 1.62 5.57
C GLU A 451 -8.39 2.25 6.80
N ALA A 452 -9.71 2.17 6.89
CA ALA A 452 -10.49 2.60 8.04
C ALA A 452 -10.14 1.74 9.29
N SER A 453 -9.93 0.42 9.14
CA SER A 453 -9.56 -0.48 10.23
C SER A 453 -8.24 -0.04 10.90
N VAL A 454 -7.27 0.47 10.16
CA VAL A 454 -6.02 1.02 10.73
C VAL A 454 -6.26 2.26 11.60
N ALA A 455 -7.18 3.13 11.20
CA ALA A 455 -7.55 4.31 12.00
C ALA A 455 -8.32 3.91 13.27
N LEU A 456 -9.31 3.05 13.12
CA LEU A 456 -10.08 2.48 14.22
C LEU A 456 -9.17 1.72 15.21
N ARG A 457 -8.18 0.97 14.73
CA ARG A 457 -7.21 0.29 15.59
C ARG A 457 -6.41 1.23 16.49
N ARG A 458 -6.06 2.43 16.01
CA ARG A 458 -5.40 3.45 16.85
C ARG A 458 -6.34 3.98 17.92
N GLN A 459 -7.60 4.22 17.54
CA GLN A 459 -8.63 4.69 18.46
C GLN A 459 -8.97 3.63 19.51
N ALA A 460 -9.05 2.36 19.12
CA ALA A 460 -9.34 1.20 20.00
C ALA A 460 -8.33 1.02 21.14
N ARG A 461 -7.13 1.60 21.04
CA ARG A 461 -6.11 1.59 22.11
C ARG A 461 -6.37 2.58 23.23
N ARG A 462 -7.35 3.45 23.07
CA ARG A 462 -7.70 4.44 24.10
C ARG A 462 -8.61 3.81 25.15
N ASP A 463 -8.44 4.26 26.40
CA ASP A 463 -9.29 3.83 27.53
C ASP A 463 -10.43 4.82 27.77
N ASP A 464 -11.16 5.16 26.68
CA ASP A 464 -12.33 6.04 26.72
C ASP A 464 -13.48 5.43 25.90
N GLN A 465 -14.63 6.12 25.91
CA GLN A 465 -15.84 5.72 25.17
C GLN A 465 -15.55 5.48 23.68
N ALA A 466 -14.81 6.39 23.06
CA ALA A 466 -14.47 6.27 21.64
C ALA A 466 -13.58 5.05 21.34
N GLY A 467 -12.68 4.69 22.30
CA GLY A 467 -11.89 3.47 22.21
C GLY A 467 -12.75 2.22 22.31
N ALA A 468 -13.76 2.21 23.22
CA ALA A 468 -14.69 1.08 23.37
C ALA A 468 -15.55 0.89 22.10
N GLU A 469 -16.06 1.97 21.51
CA GLU A 469 -16.82 1.95 20.26
C GLU A 469 -15.96 1.42 19.09
N ALA A 470 -14.73 1.89 18.96
CA ALA A 470 -13.81 1.41 17.91
C ALA A 470 -13.47 -0.09 18.06
N ARG A 471 -13.37 -0.60 19.31
CA ARG A 471 -13.19 -2.04 19.59
C ARG A 471 -14.41 -2.84 19.12
N ALA A 472 -15.60 -2.39 19.44
CA ALA A 472 -16.85 -3.05 19.02
C ALA A 472 -16.96 -3.08 17.47
N THR A 473 -16.73 -1.96 16.81
CA THR A 473 -16.76 -1.87 15.34
C THR A 473 -15.75 -2.82 14.69
N LEU A 474 -14.51 -2.89 15.19
CA LEU A 474 -13.49 -3.79 14.63
C LEU A 474 -13.82 -5.28 14.85
N LEU A 475 -14.41 -5.65 15.97
CA LEU A 475 -14.85 -7.02 16.22
C LEU A 475 -16.01 -7.39 15.31
N GLN A 476 -17.00 -6.52 15.16
CA GLN A 476 -18.14 -6.73 14.28
C GLN A 476 -17.69 -6.86 12.82
N TYR A 477 -16.80 -5.97 12.37
CA TYR A 477 -16.27 -6.01 11.02
C TYR A 477 -15.58 -7.34 10.71
N ASN A 478 -14.72 -7.84 11.61
CA ASN A 478 -14.03 -9.12 11.44
C ASN A 478 -14.99 -10.32 11.52
N GLU A 479 -16.01 -10.26 12.42
CA GLU A 479 -17.07 -11.28 12.47
C GLU A 479 -17.83 -11.34 11.14
N ASP A 480 -18.20 -10.17 10.59
CA ASP A 480 -18.91 -10.08 9.32
C ASP A 480 -18.07 -10.65 8.17
N ASP A 481 -16.75 -10.40 8.13
CA ASP A 481 -15.86 -10.96 7.10
C ASP A 481 -15.76 -12.50 7.22
N CYS A 482 -15.74 -13.08 8.44
CA CYS A 482 -15.84 -14.53 8.62
C CYS A 482 -17.18 -15.07 8.10
N ARG A 483 -18.30 -14.43 8.46
CA ARG A 483 -19.64 -14.84 8.04
C ARG A 483 -19.86 -14.67 6.54
N ALA A 484 -19.33 -13.61 5.94
CA ALA A 484 -19.38 -13.37 4.49
C ALA A 484 -18.57 -14.45 3.74
N THR A 485 -17.40 -14.84 4.25
CA THR A 485 -16.60 -15.95 3.70
C THR A 485 -17.42 -17.24 3.68
N ARG A 486 -18.13 -17.54 4.77
CA ARG A 486 -19.05 -18.69 4.84
C ARG A 486 -20.17 -18.59 3.81
N ALA A 487 -20.85 -17.45 3.75
CA ALA A 487 -21.95 -17.26 2.80
C ALA A 487 -21.49 -17.45 1.36
N VAL A 488 -20.31 -16.94 0.99
CA VAL A 488 -19.73 -17.10 -0.36
C VAL A 488 -19.41 -18.58 -0.65
N ARG A 489 -18.77 -19.31 0.28
CA ARG A 489 -18.44 -20.71 0.03
C ARG A 489 -19.69 -21.61 -0.04
N GLU A 490 -20.70 -21.36 0.79
CA GLU A 490 -21.98 -22.08 0.74
C GLU A 490 -22.74 -21.80 -0.57
N PHE A 491 -22.72 -20.54 -1.03
CA PHE A 491 -23.27 -20.18 -2.33
C PHE A 491 -22.56 -20.89 -3.50
N LEU A 492 -21.22 -20.99 -3.45
CA LEU A 492 -20.47 -21.73 -4.45
C LEU A 492 -20.81 -23.22 -4.41
N ASP A 493 -20.89 -23.82 -3.22
CA ASP A 493 -21.23 -25.23 -3.03
C ASP A 493 -22.64 -25.57 -3.56
N ALA A 494 -23.59 -24.63 -3.40
CA ALA A 494 -24.92 -24.71 -4.02
C ALA A 494 -24.90 -24.56 -5.56
N GLY A 495 -23.72 -24.44 -6.19
CA GLY A 495 -23.56 -24.27 -7.62
C GLY A 495 -23.70 -22.87 -8.15
N ALA A 496 -23.55 -21.84 -7.27
CA ALA A 496 -23.71 -20.42 -7.58
C ALA A 496 -25.05 -20.13 -8.31
N PRO A 497 -26.20 -20.38 -7.64
CA PRO A 497 -27.52 -20.27 -8.27
C PRO A 497 -27.85 -18.84 -8.67
N GLY A 498 -28.63 -18.66 -9.74
CA GLY A 498 -29.11 -17.33 -10.18
C GLY A 498 -28.07 -16.49 -10.92
N LEU A 499 -26.79 -16.85 -10.96
CA LEU A 499 -25.82 -16.13 -11.75
C LEU A 499 -25.95 -16.42 -13.25
N PRO A 500 -25.89 -15.39 -14.11
CA PRO A 500 -25.84 -15.58 -15.54
C PRO A 500 -24.53 -16.27 -15.95
N LEU A 501 -24.59 -17.06 -17.01
CA LEU A 501 -23.43 -17.77 -17.55
C LEU A 501 -22.56 -16.83 -18.41
N LEU A 502 -21.25 -16.97 -18.23
CA LEU A 502 -20.26 -16.36 -19.11
C LEU A 502 -20.22 -17.04 -20.46
#